data_4a533692c053c73c2a827e4f5f964a17
#
_entry.id   4a533692c053c73c2a827e4f5f964a17
#
_cell.length_a   1.000
_cell.length_b   1.000
_cell.length_c   1.000
_cell.angle_alpha   90.00
_cell.angle_beta   90.00
_cell.angle_gamma   90.00
#
_symmetry.space_group_name_H-M   'P 1'
#
loop_
_entity.id
_entity.type
_entity.pdbx_description
1 polymer ?
#
loop_
_entity_poly.entity_id
_entity_poly.type
_entity_poly.pdbx_seq_one_letter_code
_entity_poly.pdbx_strand_id
1 'polypeptide(L)'
;MALGFNRQTKKKIIFFGDSITQAGAGPGGYIKKMDSILAQTNKAANYELVGAGISGNKIYDLYLRMEADVLAKSPDAVVIFIGVNDVWHKRTSGTGTDPDKFENFYNAIIKKLKEKNIAVYLCTPAAIGEKTDFTNSLDGDLNNYAAIIRKIAATNNCPLIDLRQSFLDHLKTANRDNKDRGTLTTDGVHLNVAGNIFVAQKMFDALQKGFIK
;
A
#
# COMPACT_ATOMS: atom_id res chain seq x y z
N MET A 1 -45.23 12.40 -10.93
CA MET A 1 -44.35 11.23 -10.77
C MET A 1 -42.92 11.72 -10.54
N ALA A 2 -42.41 11.63 -9.31
CA ALA A 2 -41.01 11.98 -9.04
C ALA A 2 -40.14 10.79 -9.45
N LEU A 3 -39.34 10.97 -10.49
CA LEU A 3 -38.28 10.03 -10.87
C LEU A 3 -37.24 10.06 -9.76
N GLY A 4 -37.31 9.08 -8.85
CA GLY A 4 -36.28 8.87 -7.85
C GLY A 4 -34.98 8.52 -8.55
N PHE A 5 -34.05 9.48 -8.62
CA PHE A 5 -32.65 9.20 -8.98
C PHE A 5 -32.09 8.29 -7.90
N ASN A 6 -32.05 7.00 -8.19
CA ASN A 6 -31.35 6.01 -7.38
C ASN A 6 -29.85 6.30 -7.51
N ARG A 7 -29.31 7.17 -6.64
CA ARG A 7 -27.88 7.51 -6.62
C ARG A 7 -27.14 6.27 -6.16
N GLN A 8 -26.61 5.50 -7.11
CA GLN A 8 -25.80 4.33 -6.79
C GLN A 8 -24.65 4.77 -5.86
N THR A 9 -24.62 4.23 -4.65
CA THR A 9 -23.57 4.56 -3.68
C THR A 9 -22.23 4.06 -4.21
N LYS A 10 -21.23 4.94 -4.25
CA LYS A 10 -19.88 4.58 -4.68
C LYS A 10 -19.29 3.53 -3.72
N LYS A 11 -18.63 2.52 -4.27
CA LYS A 11 -17.81 1.60 -3.48
C LYS A 11 -16.58 2.32 -2.95
N LYS A 12 -16.38 2.26 -1.63
CA LYS A 12 -15.28 2.95 -0.95
C LYS A 12 -14.09 2.04 -0.78
N ILE A 13 -12.92 2.50 -1.25
CA ILE A 13 -11.63 1.83 -1.07
C ILE A 13 -10.75 2.71 -0.17
N ILE A 14 -10.33 2.18 0.98
CA ILE A 14 -9.40 2.89 1.87
C ILE A 14 -7.99 2.34 1.66
N PHE A 15 -7.04 3.24 1.41
CA PHE A 15 -5.61 2.96 1.39
C PHE A 15 -5.05 3.25 2.77
N PHE A 16 -4.61 2.21 3.48
CA PHE A 16 -4.24 2.25 4.88
C PHE A 16 -2.73 2.01 5.02
N GLY A 17 -1.99 2.99 5.55
CA GLY A 17 -0.54 2.91 5.56
C GLY A 17 0.17 4.05 6.30
N ASP A 18 1.40 4.30 5.91
CA ASP A 18 2.32 5.27 6.50
C ASP A 18 2.45 6.58 5.70
N SER A 19 3.65 7.20 5.73
CA SER A 19 3.98 8.44 4.99
C SER A 19 3.82 8.30 3.48
N ILE A 20 4.09 7.11 2.91
CA ILE A 20 3.94 6.85 1.48
C ILE A 20 2.45 6.96 1.10
N THR A 21 1.57 6.42 1.92
CA THR A 21 0.12 6.52 1.71
C THR A 21 -0.41 7.91 2.02
N GLN A 22 0.15 8.59 3.04
CA GLN A 22 -0.19 9.98 3.35
C GLN A 22 0.12 10.90 2.15
N ALA A 23 1.33 10.83 1.61
CA ALA A 23 1.72 11.55 0.40
C ALA A 23 0.91 11.10 -0.82
N GLY A 24 0.59 9.82 -0.91
CA GLY A 24 -0.24 9.21 -1.95
C GLY A 24 -1.62 9.83 -2.09
N ALA A 25 -2.20 10.35 -1.02
CA ALA A 25 -3.49 11.05 -1.01
C ALA A 25 -3.38 12.52 -1.44
N GLY A 26 -2.17 13.10 -1.41
CA GLY A 26 -1.88 14.47 -1.82
C GLY A 26 -1.81 14.65 -3.35
N PRO A 27 -1.64 15.91 -3.81
CA PRO A 27 -1.48 16.23 -5.22
C PRO A 27 -0.33 15.43 -5.86
N GLY A 28 -0.59 14.76 -6.98
CA GLY A 28 0.40 13.95 -7.69
C GLY A 28 0.69 12.58 -7.09
N GLY A 29 0.15 12.27 -5.90
CA GLY A 29 0.30 11.00 -5.22
C GLY A 29 -0.41 9.83 -5.91
N TYR A 30 -0.02 8.60 -5.58
CA TYR A 30 -0.50 7.40 -6.28
C TYR A 30 -2.01 7.19 -6.19
N ILE A 31 -2.67 7.59 -5.09
CA ILE A 31 -4.13 7.50 -4.95
C ILE A 31 -4.80 8.48 -5.92
N LYS A 32 -4.26 9.70 -6.07
CA LYS A 32 -4.75 10.68 -7.06
C LYS A 32 -4.48 10.26 -8.50
N LYS A 33 -3.38 9.55 -8.76
CA LYS A 33 -3.15 8.93 -10.07
C LYS A 33 -4.16 7.82 -10.35
N MET A 34 -4.56 7.03 -9.35
CA MET A 34 -5.62 6.04 -9.49
C MET A 34 -6.99 6.69 -9.76
N ASP A 35 -7.33 7.82 -9.11
CA ASP A 35 -8.53 8.61 -9.45
C ASP A 35 -8.53 8.98 -10.95
N SER A 36 -7.37 9.38 -11.48
CA SER A 36 -7.22 9.71 -12.91
C SER A 36 -7.42 8.48 -13.82
N ILE A 37 -6.89 7.31 -13.43
CA ILE A 37 -7.10 6.06 -14.18
C ILE A 37 -8.57 5.65 -14.16
N LEU A 38 -9.26 5.77 -13.02
CA LEU A 38 -10.70 5.51 -12.91
C LEU A 38 -11.51 6.44 -13.82
N ALA A 39 -11.13 7.72 -13.93
CA ALA A 39 -11.77 8.67 -14.82
C ALA A 39 -11.57 8.31 -16.30
N GLN A 40 -10.35 7.96 -16.71
CA GLN A 40 -10.01 7.54 -18.06
C GLN A 40 -10.71 6.24 -18.49
N THR A 41 -11.01 5.36 -17.52
CA THR A 41 -11.72 4.10 -17.75
C THR A 41 -13.24 4.19 -17.50
N ASN A 42 -13.78 5.40 -17.35
CA ASN A 42 -15.21 5.67 -17.08
C ASN A 42 -15.74 5.00 -15.80
N LYS A 43 -14.88 4.78 -14.80
CA LYS A 43 -15.22 4.11 -13.53
C LYS A 43 -15.31 5.06 -12.33
N ALA A 44 -14.94 6.34 -12.48
CA ALA A 44 -14.89 7.32 -11.39
C ALA A 44 -16.23 7.54 -10.66
N ALA A 45 -17.35 7.32 -11.37
CA ALA A 45 -18.67 7.41 -10.76
C ALA A 45 -19.00 6.30 -9.77
N ASN A 46 -18.30 5.16 -9.85
CA ASN A 46 -18.59 3.93 -9.10
C ASN A 46 -17.71 3.75 -7.85
N TYR A 47 -16.61 4.48 -7.75
CA TYR A 47 -15.61 4.30 -6.69
C TYR A 47 -15.24 5.60 -6.00
N GLU A 48 -14.97 5.51 -4.69
CA GLU A 48 -14.41 6.55 -3.85
C GLU A 48 -13.07 6.04 -3.28
N LEU A 49 -11.98 6.74 -3.56
CA LEU A 49 -10.65 6.40 -3.06
C LEU A 49 -10.29 7.30 -1.88
N VAL A 50 -9.99 6.72 -0.73
CA VAL A 50 -9.70 7.44 0.52
C VAL A 50 -8.33 7.04 1.03
N GLY A 51 -7.44 8.02 1.23
CA GLY A 51 -6.17 7.80 1.91
C GLY A 51 -6.31 7.86 3.43
N ALA A 52 -5.75 6.87 4.13
CA ALA A 52 -5.64 6.81 5.58
C ALA A 52 -4.18 6.52 5.96
N GLY A 53 -3.26 7.34 5.44
CA GLY A 53 -1.82 7.28 5.73
C GLY A 53 -1.44 8.27 6.83
N ILE A 54 -0.52 7.86 7.74
CA ILE A 54 0.11 8.74 8.74
C ILE A 54 1.61 8.47 8.75
N SER A 55 2.40 9.53 8.62
CA SER A 55 3.86 9.45 8.58
C SER A 55 4.43 8.74 9.81
N GLY A 56 5.45 7.91 9.60
CA GLY A 56 6.14 7.17 10.66
C GLY A 56 5.40 5.94 11.18
N ASN A 57 4.16 5.69 10.75
CA ASN A 57 3.37 4.57 11.22
C ASN A 57 3.99 3.21 10.87
N LYS A 58 3.78 2.27 11.77
CA LYS A 58 4.13 0.86 11.71
C LYS A 58 2.86 0.02 11.82
N ILE A 59 2.97 -1.29 11.67
CA ILE A 59 1.81 -2.18 11.69
C ILE A 59 0.97 -2.06 12.97
N TYR A 60 1.59 -1.88 14.14
CA TYR A 60 0.87 -1.72 15.40
C TYR A 60 0.11 -0.39 15.47
N ASP A 61 0.62 0.70 14.87
CA ASP A 61 -0.09 1.97 14.78
C ASP A 61 -1.37 1.82 13.94
N LEU A 62 -1.28 1.07 12.84
CA LEU A 62 -2.45 0.74 12.02
C LEU A 62 -3.51 0.00 12.84
N TYR A 63 -3.10 -1.01 13.62
CA TYR A 63 -4.02 -1.76 14.47
C TYR A 63 -4.72 -0.85 15.49
N LEU A 64 -3.99 0.08 16.13
CA LEU A 64 -4.51 0.97 17.15
C LEU A 64 -5.53 2.00 16.61
N ARG A 65 -5.35 2.46 15.36
CA ARG A 65 -6.21 3.49 14.77
C ARG A 65 -7.24 2.96 13.75
N MET A 66 -7.25 1.65 13.46
CA MET A 66 -8.13 1.09 12.42
C MET A 66 -9.62 1.31 12.69
N GLU A 67 -10.04 1.38 13.94
CA GLU A 67 -11.45 1.61 14.29
C GLU A 67 -11.93 2.97 13.75
N ALA A 68 -11.21 4.04 14.08
CA ALA A 68 -11.58 5.41 13.67
C ALA A 68 -11.29 5.69 12.19
N ASP A 69 -10.15 5.21 11.68
CA ASP A 69 -9.66 5.58 10.36
C ASP A 69 -10.21 4.71 9.24
N VAL A 70 -10.67 3.51 9.57
CA VAL A 70 -11.13 2.51 8.59
C VAL A 70 -12.55 2.03 8.89
N LEU A 71 -12.78 1.36 10.03
CA LEU A 71 -14.05 0.67 10.29
C LEU A 71 -15.23 1.65 10.43
N ALA A 72 -15.04 2.79 11.10
CA ALA A 72 -16.05 3.84 11.23
C ALA A 72 -16.46 4.45 9.88
N LYS A 73 -15.64 4.31 8.82
CA LYS A 73 -15.94 4.82 7.48
C LYS A 73 -16.64 3.79 6.59
N SER A 74 -16.86 2.57 7.10
CA SER A 74 -17.57 1.49 6.41
C SER A 74 -17.09 1.28 4.96
N PRO A 75 -15.81 0.96 4.72
CA PRO A 75 -15.32 0.74 3.37
C PRO A 75 -15.76 -0.62 2.82
N ASP A 76 -15.82 -0.73 1.49
CA ASP A 76 -16.03 -2.00 0.79
C ASP A 76 -14.71 -2.76 0.60
N ALA A 77 -13.58 -2.04 0.53
CA ALA A 77 -12.25 -2.62 0.42
C ALA A 77 -11.20 -1.79 1.16
N VAL A 78 -10.14 -2.46 1.63
CA VAL A 78 -8.95 -1.85 2.23
C VAL A 78 -7.71 -2.38 1.53
N VAL A 79 -6.84 -1.47 1.12
CA VAL A 79 -5.49 -1.76 0.62
C VAL A 79 -4.50 -1.41 1.72
N ILE A 80 -3.81 -2.38 2.29
CA ILE A 80 -2.82 -2.18 3.37
C ILE A 80 -1.43 -2.07 2.75
N PHE A 81 -0.79 -0.89 2.88
CA PHE A 81 0.56 -0.63 2.41
C PHE A 81 1.41 -0.12 3.56
N ILE A 82 2.12 -1.04 4.22
CA ILE A 82 2.89 -0.82 5.46
C ILE A 82 4.10 -1.76 5.51
N GLY A 83 5.07 -1.45 6.37
CA GLY A 83 6.20 -2.32 6.66
C GLY A 83 7.56 -1.67 6.48
N VAL A 84 7.64 -0.56 5.72
CA VAL A 84 8.91 0.14 5.52
C VAL A 84 9.45 0.70 6.84
N ASN A 85 8.61 1.32 7.67
CA ASN A 85 9.01 1.87 8.96
C ASN A 85 9.22 0.80 10.03
N ASP A 86 8.57 -0.36 9.90
CA ASP A 86 8.82 -1.52 10.77
C ASP A 86 10.28 -1.99 10.65
N VAL A 87 10.85 -1.89 9.44
CA VAL A 87 12.25 -2.19 9.15
C VAL A 87 13.15 -0.99 9.41
N TRP A 88 12.86 0.15 8.79
CA TRP A 88 13.73 1.32 8.79
C TRP A 88 13.93 1.91 10.18
N HIS A 89 12.84 2.14 10.90
CA HIS A 89 12.89 2.74 12.23
C HIS A 89 13.48 1.80 13.29
N LYS A 90 13.53 0.50 13.04
CA LYS A 90 14.26 -0.43 13.91
C LYS A 90 15.74 -0.10 13.94
N ARG A 91 16.32 0.30 12.80
CA ARG A 91 17.75 0.66 12.69
C ARG A 91 18.03 2.11 13.08
N THR A 92 17.14 3.03 12.74
CA THR A 92 17.39 4.48 12.91
C THR A 92 16.95 5.02 14.27
N SER A 93 15.93 4.45 14.88
CA SER A 93 15.32 4.97 16.12
C SER A 93 14.98 3.90 17.16
N GLY A 94 15.27 2.63 16.90
CA GLY A 94 14.94 1.53 17.83
C GLY A 94 13.43 1.26 17.99
N THR A 95 12.58 1.82 17.11
CA THR A 95 11.11 1.77 17.24
C THR A 95 10.42 0.92 16.17
N GLY A 96 11.14 0.06 15.48
CA GLY A 96 10.58 -0.88 14.51
C GLY A 96 9.76 -1.98 15.19
N THR A 97 9.13 -2.82 14.38
CA THR A 97 8.34 -3.96 14.87
C THR A 97 9.11 -5.26 14.60
N ASP A 98 9.21 -6.14 15.58
CA ASP A 98 9.80 -7.46 15.36
C ASP A 98 8.95 -8.33 14.44
N PRO A 99 9.55 -9.25 13.66
CA PRO A 99 8.85 -10.02 12.62
C PRO A 99 7.63 -10.80 13.13
N ASP A 100 7.72 -11.41 14.31
CA ASP A 100 6.63 -12.17 14.95
C ASP A 100 5.46 -11.25 15.35
N LYS A 101 5.76 -10.10 15.94
CA LYS A 101 4.76 -9.07 16.27
C LYS A 101 4.15 -8.46 15.02
N PHE A 102 4.95 -8.21 13.98
CA PHE A 102 4.48 -7.73 12.69
C PHE A 102 3.44 -8.68 12.09
N GLU A 103 3.74 -9.98 12.03
CA GLU A 103 2.81 -11.01 11.54
C GLU A 103 1.54 -11.05 12.40
N ASN A 104 1.65 -11.00 13.72
CA ASN A 104 0.53 -11.05 14.64
C ASN A 104 -0.42 -9.85 14.49
N PHE A 105 0.09 -8.61 14.45
CA PHE A 105 -0.72 -7.42 14.24
C PHE A 105 -1.38 -7.41 12.86
N TYR A 106 -0.66 -7.84 11.83
CA TYR A 106 -1.19 -7.94 10.48
C TYR A 106 -2.38 -8.89 10.41
N ASN A 107 -2.24 -10.09 10.96
CA ASN A 107 -3.33 -11.07 11.03
C ASN A 107 -4.52 -10.55 11.86
N ALA A 108 -4.29 -9.83 12.96
CA ALA A 108 -5.34 -9.23 13.77
C ALA A 108 -6.14 -8.16 12.99
N ILE A 109 -5.47 -7.32 12.20
CA ILE A 109 -6.11 -6.34 11.32
C ILE A 109 -6.97 -7.06 10.27
N ILE A 110 -6.40 -8.04 9.56
CA ILE A 110 -7.11 -8.79 8.52
C ILE A 110 -8.36 -9.46 9.09
N LYS A 111 -8.24 -10.11 10.26
CA LYS A 111 -9.38 -10.77 10.93
C LYS A 111 -10.53 -9.79 11.17
N LYS A 112 -10.24 -8.64 11.79
CA LYS A 112 -11.25 -7.61 12.07
C LYS A 112 -11.91 -7.06 10.79
N LEU A 113 -11.15 -6.85 9.73
CA LEU A 113 -11.68 -6.39 8.44
C LEU A 113 -12.61 -7.44 7.80
N LYS A 114 -12.20 -8.71 7.81
CA LYS A 114 -12.99 -9.82 7.26
C LYS A 114 -14.27 -10.10 8.05
N GLU A 115 -14.26 -9.95 9.36
CA GLU A 115 -15.45 -10.03 10.21
C GLU A 115 -16.52 -8.99 9.83
N LYS A 116 -16.12 -7.88 9.19
CA LYS A 116 -17.00 -6.85 8.63
C LYS A 116 -17.29 -7.02 7.13
N ASN A 117 -16.90 -8.15 6.53
CA ASN A 117 -17.03 -8.43 5.09
C ASN A 117 -16.31 -7.42 4.18
N ILE A 118 -15.23 -6.80 4.67
CA ILE A 118 -14.42 -5.85 3.91
C ILE A 118 -13.39 -6.64 3.10
N ALA A 119 -13.29 -6.35 1.79
CA ALA A 119 -12.26 -6.94 0.95
C ALA A 119 -10.87 -6.39 1.33
N VAL A 120 -9.87 -7.27 1.50
CA VAL A 120 -8.53 -6.87 1.97
C VAL A 120 -7.48 -7.20 0.92
N TYR A 121 -6.70 -6.19 0.52
CA TYR A 121 -5.58 -6.28 -0.39
C TYR A 121 -4.29 -5.93 0.36
N LEU A 122 -3.24 -6.72 0.18
CA LEU A 122 -1.98 -6.54 0.89
C LEU A 122 -0.89 -6.08 -0.07
N CYS A 123 -0.13 -5.04 0.32
CA CYS A 123 1.06 -4.61 -0.41
C CYS A 123 2.32 -4.99 0.35
N THR A 124 3.33 -5.52 -0.33
CA THR A 124 4.66 -5.61 0.26
C THR A 124 5.31 -4.22 0.31
N PRO A 125 6.19 -3.93 1.31
CA PRO A 125 6.97 -2.69 1.33
C PRO A 125 7.85 -2.61 0.06
N ALA A 126 8.01 -1.41 -0.52
CA ALA A 126 8.62 -1.28 -1.85
C ALA A 126 10.15 -1.25 -1.80
N ALA A 127 10.75 -0.21 -1.21
CA ALA A 127 12.20 0.00 -1.20
C ALA A 127 12.68 0.73 0.05
N ILE A 128 13.92 0.46 0.44
CA ILE A 128 14.79 1.29 1.29
C ILE A 128 16.13 1.32 0.57
N GLY A 129 16.29 2.30 -0.35
CA GLY A 129 17.36 2.36 -1.33
C GLY A 129 17.00 1.68 -2.65
N GLU A 130 17.56 2.18 -3.75
CA GLU A 130 17.27 1.73 -5.11
C GLU A 130 18.44 0.99 -5.79
N LYS A 131 19.54 0.77 -5.10
CA LYS A 131 20.69 0.05 -5.65
C LYS A 131 20.33 -1.40 -5.99
N THR A 132 20.92 -1.91 -7.07
CA THR A 132 20.62 -3.23 -7.63
C THR A 132 21.74 -4.25 -7.45
N ASP A 133 22.85 -3.82 -6.82
CA ASP A 133 24.05 -4.61 -6.56
C ASP A 133 24.11 -5.24 -5.15
N PHE A 134 22.96 -5.26 -4.46
CA PHE A 134 22.81 -5.79 -3.08
C PHE A 134 23.56 -4.98 -2.00
N THR A 135 23.89 -3.72 -2.26
CA THR A 135 24.57 -2.84 -1.27
C THR A 135 23.61 -1.96 -0.47
N ASN A 136 22.28 -2.06 -0.68
CA ASN A 136 21.31 -1.45 0.23
C ASN A 136 21.32 -2.21 1.56
N SER A 137 21.70 -1.58 2.64
CA SER A 137 21.95 -2.21 3.93
C SER A 137 20.74 -2.89 4.58
N LEU A 138 19.53 -2.50 4.18
CA LEU A 138 18.27 -3.00 4.73
C LEU A 138 17.49 -3.92 3.76
N ASP A 139 18.05 -4.28 2.61
CA ASP A 139 17.39 -5.15 1.64
C ASP A 139 17.04 -6.54 2.22
N GLY A 140 17.94 -7.11 3.02
CA GLY A 140 17.71 -8.40 3.68
C GLY A 140 16.50 -8.36 4.62
N ASP A 141 16.45 -7.34 5.49
CA ASP A 141 15.34 -7.15 6.42
C ASP A 141 14.03 -6.86 5.67
N LEU A 142 14.09 -5.97 4.65
CA LEU A 142 12.90 -5.62 3.85
C LEU A 142 12.35 -6.82 3.07
N ASN A 143 13.23 -7.66 2.53
CA ASN A 143 12.85 -8.90 1.85
C ASN A 143 12.19 -9.89 2.82
N ASN A 144 12.68 -9.98 4.08
CA ASN A 144 12.06 -10.81 5.11
C ASN A 144 10.62 -10.34 5.42
N TYR A 145 10.40 -9.04 5.62
CA TYR A 145 9.04 -8.50 5.86
C TYR A 145 8.14 -8.68 4.64
N ALA A 146 8.66 -8.53 3.43
CA ALA A 146 7.91 -8.85 2.21
C ALA A 146 7.53 -10.33 2.14
N ALA A 147 8.41 -11.25 2.56
CA ALA A 147 8.12 -12.69 2.62
C ALA A 147 7.02 -13.00 3.66
N ILE A 148 7.04 -12.34 4.82
CA ILE A 148 5.98 -12.46 5.82
C ILE A 148 4.64 -12.03 5.23
N ILE A 149 4.56 -10.89 4.53
CA ILE A 149 3.32 -10.42 3.92
C ILE A 149 2.83 -11.38 2.82
N ARG A 150 3.73 -11.95 2.00
CA ARG A 150 3.37 -12.98 1.01
C ARG A 150 2.75 -14.22 1.67
N LYS A 151 3.34 -14.69 2.78
CA LYS A 151 2.80 -15.79 3.59
C LYS A 151 1.41 -15.43 4.14
N ILE A 152 1.26 -14.26 4.76
CA ILE A 152 -0.01 -13.77 5.31
C ILE A 152 -1.08 -13.70 4.21
N ALA A 153 -0.75 -13.17 3.03
CA ALA A 153 -1.66 -13.05 1.91
C ALA A 153 -2.18 -14.42 1.46
N ALA A 154 -1.29 -15.40 1.32
CA ALA A 154 -1.64 -16.77 0.94
C ALA A 154 -2.51 -17.44 2.01
N THR A 155 -2.10 -17.39 3.29
CA THR A 155 -2.82 -18.00 4.41
C THR A 155 -4.22 -17.43 4.60
N ASN A 156 -4.37 -16.13 4.38
CA ASN A 156 -5.65 -15.44 4.55
C ASN A 156 -6.46 -15.31 3.25
N ASN A 157 -6.05 -15.88 2.14
CA ASN A 157 -6.70 -15.71 0.82
C ASN A 157 -6.94 -14.21 0.50
N CYS A 158 -5.94 -13.37 0.72
CA CYS A 158 -5.97 -11.96 0.37
C CYS A 158 -5.18 -11.73 -0.92
N PRO A 159 -5.71 -10.98 -1.91
CA PRO A 159 -4.93 -10.57 -3.06
C PRO A 159 -3.67 -9.81 -2.65
N LEU A 160 -2.54 -10.17 -3.26
CA LEU A 160 -1.23 -9.56 -3.03
C LEU A 160 -0.87 -8.59 -4.14
N ILE A 161 -0.37 -7.42 -3.75
CA ILE A 161 0.27 -6.42 -4.62
C ILE A 161 1.75 -6.43 -4.26
N ASP A 162 2.53 -7.24 -4.96
CA ASP A 162 3.95 -7.43 -4.65
C ASP A 162 4.79 -6.27 -5.19
N LEU A 163 4.75 -5.15 -4.47
CA LEU A 163 5.50 -3.95 -4.82
C LEU A 163 7.00 -4.16 -4.68
N ARG A 164 7.46 -4.94 -3.67
CA ARG A 164 8.89 -5.25 -3.52
C ARG A 164 9.45 -5.90 -4.77
N GLN A 165 8.82 -6.97 -5.24
CA GLN A 165 9.26 -7.65 -6.46
C GLN A 165 9.17 -6.73 -7.68
N SER A 166 8.06 -5.98 -7.79
CA SER A 166 7.85 -5.06 -8.90
C SER A 166 8.92 -3.96 -8.96
N PHE A 167 9.34 -3.42 -7.79
CA PHE A 167 10.43 -2.44 -7.71
C PHE A 167 11.77 -3.05 -8.11
N LEU A 168 12.12 -4.21 -7.55
CA LEU A 168 13.37 -4.90 -7.89
C LEU A 168 13.47 -5.18 -9.41
N ASP A 169 12.41 -5.64 -10.02
CA ASP A 169 12.40 -5.96 -11.45
C ASP A 169 12.51 -4.69 -12.32
N HIS A 170 11.83 -3.62 -11.94
CA HIS A 170 11.93 -2.34 -12.64
C HIS A 170 13.33 -1.73 -12.53
N LEU A 171 13.88 -1.70 -11.31
CA LEU A 171 15.19 -1.09 -11.04
C LEU A 171 16.34 -1.79 -11.77
N LYS A 172 16.28 -3.11 -11.96
CA LYS A 172 17.29 -3.85 -12.77
C LYS A 172 17.51 -3.28 -14.15
N THR A 173 16.48 -2.70 -14.76
CA THR A 173 16.55 -2.15 -16.11
C THR A 173 16.62 -0.62 -16.13
N ALA A 174 15.96 0.04 -15.20
CA ALA A 174 15.81 1.49 -15.16
C ALA A 174 16.93 2.20 -14.38
N ASN A 175 17.56 1.53 -13.39
CA ASN A 175 18.63 2.10 -12.57
C ASN A 175 20.00 1.57 -12.96
N ARG A 176 20.43 1.80 -14.22
CA ARG A 176 21.71 1.31 -14.75
C ARG A 176 22.94 1.90 -14.06
N ASP A 177 22.82 3.11 -13.55
CA ASP A 177 23.90 3.82 -12.82
C ASP A 177 24.01 3.37 -11.36
N ASN A 178 23.19 2.42 -10.92
CA ASN A 178 23.17 1.89 -9.54
C ASN A 178 23.04 2.99 -8.47
N LYS A 179 22.21 4.00 -8.73
CA LYS A 179 21.96 5.10 -7.79
C LYS A 179 21.15 4.59 -6.61
N ASP A 180 21.33 5.17 -5.43
CA ASP A 180 20.61 4.84 -4.21
C ASP A 180 19.17 5.39 -4.18
N ARG A 181 18.84 6.32 -5.11
CA ARG A 181 17.53 6.99 -5.23
C ARG A 181 17.38 7.69 -6.58
N GLY A 182 16.17 8.17 -6.87
CA GLY A 182 15.89 9.04 -8.02
C GLY A 182 15.21 8.33 -9.19
N THR A 183 15.16 7.00 -9.23
CA THR A 183 14.44 6.25 -10.26
C THR A 183 12.94 6.21 -9.98
N LEU A 184 12.54 5.70 -8.82
CA LEU A 184 11.14 5.63 -8.36
C LEU A 184 10.90 6.39 -7.05
N THR A 185 11.96 6.74 -6.32
CA THR A 185 11.90 7.43 -5.03
C THR A 185 12.67 8.75 -5.05
N THR A 186 12.37 9.64 -4.11
CA THR A 186 13.10 10.89 -3.91
C THR A 186 14.31 10.72 -3.00
N ASP A 187 14.21 9.84 -2.02
CA ASP A 187 15.16 9.66 -0.91
C ASP A 187 15.54 8.19 -0.65
N GLY A 188 15.13 7.30 -1.54
CA GLY A 188 15.28 5.84 -1.40
C GLY A 188 14.05 5.15 -0.82
N VAL A 189 13.05 5.91 -0.31
CA VAL A 189 11.84 5.39 0.35
C VAL A 189 10.57 6.03 -0.20
N HIS A 190 10.45 7.35 -0.15
CA HIS A 190 9.25 8.09 -0.56
C HIS A 190 9.20 8.23 -2.09
N LEU A 191 8.02 7.98 -2.66
CA LEU A 191 7.82 7.95 -4.10
C LEU A 191 8.04 9.32 -4.75
N ASN A 192 8.79 9.35 -5.85
CA ASN A 192 8.83 10.47 -6.77
C ASN A 192 7.65 10.40 -7.78
N VAL A 193 7.62 11.27 -8.77
CA VAL A 193 6.55 11.30 -9.78
C VAL A 193 6.43 9.96 -10.52
N ALA A 194 7.54 9.37 -10.94
CA ALA A 194 7.56 8.09 -11.64
C ALA A 194 7.09 6.94 -10.73
N GLY A 195 7.56 6.91 -9.47
CA GLY A 195 7.14 5.94 -8.46
C GLY A 195 5.66 6.01 -8.15
N ASN A 196 5.07 7.21 -8.03
CA ASN A 196 3.63 7.37 -7.82
C ASN A 196 2.81 6.83 -9.00
N ILE A 197 3.25 7.06 -10.24
CA ILE A 197 2.60 6.48 -11.43
C ILE A 197 2.72 4.96 -11.42
N PHE A 198 3.92 4.45 -11.14
CA PHE A 198 4.20 3.02 -11.12
C PHE A 198 3.35 2.28 -10.07
N VAL A 199 3.30 2.78 -8.84
CA VAL A 199 2.50 2.19 -7.75
C VAL A 199 1.01 2.28 -8.05
N ALA A 200 0.52 3.41 -8.57
CA ALA A 200 -0.87 3.57 -8.97
C ALA A 200 -1.30 2.51 -9.99
N GLN A 201 -0.48 2.26 -11.01
CA GLN A 201 -0.78 1.25 -12.03
C GLN A 201 -0.81 -0.17 -11.42
N LYS A 202 0.18 -0.54 -10.58
CA LYS A 202 0.22 -1.85 -9.93
C LYS A 202 -0.98 -2.10 -9.02
N MET A 203 -1.39 -1.09 -8.25
CA MET A 203 -2.58 -1.17 -7.39
C MET A 203 -3.87 -1.25 -8.19
N PHE A 204 -3.99 -0.45 -9.25
CA PHE A 204 -5.15 -0.49 -10.14
C PHE A 204 -5.30 -1.87 -10.81
N ASP A 205 -4.23 -2.40 -11.39
CA ASP A 205 -4.22 -3.72 -12.05
C ASP A 205 -4.67 -4.84 -11.10
N ALA A 206 -4.22 -4.80 -9.84
CA ALA A 206 -4.62 -5.78 -8.84
C ALA A 206 -6.09 -5.65 -8.43
N LEU A 207 -6.56 -4.43 -8.19
CA LEU A 207 -7.96 -4.16 -7.84
C LEU A 207 -8.90 -4.47 -9.00
N GLN A 208 -8.49 -4.25 -10.24
CA GLN A 208 -9.29 -4.56 -11.44
C GLN A 208 -9.53 -6.06 -11.60
N LYS A 209 -8.63 -6.92 -11.14
CA LYS A 209 -8.78 -8.38 -11.23
C LYS A 209 -9.90 -8.92 -10.33
N GLY A 210 -10.19 -8.26 -9.20
CA GLY A 210 -11.12 -8.77 -8.19
C GLY A 210 -12.23 -7.82 -7.72
N PHE A 211 -12.01 -6.52 -7.74
CA PHE A 211 -12.89 -5.54 -7.09
C PHE A 211 -13.43 -4.45 -8.03
N ILE A 212 -12.60 -3.85 -8.85
CA ILE A 212 -13.00 -2.80 -9.80
C ILE A 212 -13.54 -3.46 -11.07
N LYS A 213 -14.85 -3.34 -11.28
CA LYS A 213 -15.56 -3.92 -12.45
C LYS A 213 -15.75 -2.89 -13.55
#